data_d292972cb8181c69c64ea9bf62887a17
#
_entry.id   d292972cb8181c69c64ea9bf62887a17
#
_cell.length_a   1.000
_cell.length_b   1.000
_cell.length_c   1.000
_cell.angle_alpha   90.00
_cell.angle_beta   90.00
_cell.angle_gamma   90.00
#
_symmetry.space_group_name_H-M   'P 1'
#
loop_
_entity.id
_entity.type
_entity.pdbx_description
1 polymer ?
#
loop_
_entity_poly.entity_id
_entity_poly.type
_entity_poly.pdbx_seq_one_letter_code
_entity_poly.pdbx_strand_id
1 'polypeptide(L)'
;MSKRHLTITLQPDWRAALRHAGTRAASTRYQGEVLNFESPGDFFSRLSEKRWALLRALQGAGELAVRELARRVGRDVKRVHEDVGVLAELGLVERGESGGVVCPFTEVHIDMHLRAAPALAA
;
A
#
# COMPACT_ATOMS: atom_id res chain seq x y z
N MET A 1 8.01 17.06 -9.93
CA MET A 1 7.34 16.13 -9.02
C MET A 1 7.92 14.75 -9.15
N SER A 2 8.37 14.19 -8.08
CA SER A 2 8.90 12.83 -8.11
C SER A 2 7.75 11.85 -8.25
N LYS A 3 7.87 10.91 -9.18
CA LYS A 3 6.94 9.80 -9.32
C LYS A 3 7.39 8.68 -8.39
N ARG A 4 6.61 8.39 -7.37
CA ARG A 4 6.92 7.32 -6.43
C ARG A 4 6.14 6.06 -6.82
N HIS A 5 6.82 4.95 -6.78
CA HIS A 5 6.24 3.65 -7.10
C HIS A 5 6.33 2.75 -5.88
N LEU A 6 5.30 1.97 -5.64
CA LEU A 6 5.25 1.02 -4.55
C LEU A 6 5.06 -0.38 -5.11
N THR A 7 5.83 -1.33 -4.63
CA THR A 7 5.61 -2.75 -4.91
C THR A 7 5.19 -3.44 -3.62
N ILE A 8 4.04 -4.09 -3.66
CA ILE A 8 3.55 -4.91 -2.55
C ILE A 8 3.95 -6.35 -2.82
N THR A 9 4.60 -6.97 -1.84
CA THR A 9 5.05 -8.35 -1.94
C THR A 9 4.43 -9.20 -0.84
N LEU A 10 4.38 -10.51 -1.09
CA LEU A 10 4.01 -11.48 -0.08
C LEU A 10 5.17 -12.45 0.13
N GLN A 11 5.95 -12.18 1.17
CA GLN A 11 7.04 -13.07 1.54
C GLN A 11 6.92 -13.42 3.00
N PRO A 12 6.75 -14.73 3.32
CA PRO A 12 6.69 -15.16 4.72
C PRO A 12 8.04 -14.98 5.44
N ASP A 13 9.13 -14.90 4.69
CA ASP A 13 10.46 -14.67 5.26
C ASP A 13 10.79 -13.18 5.21
N TRP A 14 10.63 -12.51 6.34
CA TRP A 14 10.92 -11.08 6.44
C TRP A 14 12.41 -10.76 6.20
N ARG A 15 13.30 -11.72 6.47
CA ARG A 15 14.74 -11.52 6.22
C ARG A 15 15.05 -11.48 4.73
N ALA A 16 14.39 -12.34 3.95
CA ALA A 16 14.52 -12.31 2.49
C ALA A 16 13.98 -10.99 1.94
N ALA A 17 12.85 -10.51 2.47
CA ALA A 17 12.29 -9.23 2.07
C ALA A 17 13.27 -8.07 2.37
N LEU A 18 13.91 -8.09 3.54
CA LEU A 18 14.90 -7.08 3.91
C LEU A 18 16.12 -7.11 3.01
N ARG A 19 16.63 -8.30 2.68
CA ARG A 19 17.78 -8.43 1.77
C ARG A 19 17.45 -7.86 0.40
N HIS A 20 16.26 -8.16 -0.10
CA HIS A 20 15.82 -7.66 -1.40
C HIS A 20 15.70 -6.13 -1.40
N ALA A 21 15.11 -5.57 -0.36
CA ALA A 21 15.00 -4.13 -0.22
C ALA A 21 16.38 -3.46 -0.08
N GLY A 22 17.31 -4.09 0.66
CA GLY A 22 18.66 -3.59 0.81
C GLY A 22 19.42 -3.57 -0.50
N THR A 23 19.27 -4.60 -1.33
CA THR A 23 19.87 -4.66 -2.66
C THR A 23 19.35 -3.52 -3.53
N ARG A 24 18.07 -3.26 -3.49
CA ARG A 24 17.47 -2.15 -4.25
C ARG A 24 17.94 -0.80 -3.73
N ALA A 25 18.07 -0.65 -2.42
CA ALA A 25 18.50 0.59 -1.80
C ALA A 25 19.96 0.93 -2.12
N ALA A 26 20.79 -0.08 -2.40
CA ALA A 26 22.17 0.12 -2.77
C ALA A 26 22.35 0.69 -4.19
N SER A 27 21.29 0.67 -5.00
CA SER A 27 21.31 1.24 -6.35
C SER A 27 21.35 2.76 -6.28
N THR A 28 22.08 3.40 -7.20
CA THR A 28 22.08 4.84 -7.33
C THR A 28 20.81 5.37 -8.01
N ARG A 29 20.00 4.47 -8.61
CA ARG A 29 18.74 4.83 -9.25
C ARG A 29 17.60 4.53 -8.31
N TYR A 30 16.61 5.42 -8.32
CA TYR A 30 15.37 5.15 -7.59
C TYR A 30 14.67 3.92 -8.19
N GLN A 31 14.45 2.91 -7.37
CA GLN A 31 13.87 1.64 -7.82
C GLN A 31 12.50 1.37 -7.19
N GLY A 32 11.93 2.38 -6.53
CA GLY A 32 10.66 2.25 -5.88
C GLY A 32 10.77 1.83 -4.43
N GLU A 33 9.63 1.74 -3.81
CA GLU A 33 9.49 1.36 -2.40
C GLU A 33 8.81 0.01 -2.32
N VAL A 34 9.01 -0.71 -1.23
CA VAL A 34 8.46 -2.06 -1.06
C VAL A 34 7.69 -2.13 0.25
N LEU A 35 6.50 -2.71 0.20
CA LEU A 35 5.72 -3.05 1.37
C LEU A 35 5.47 -4.55 1.32
N ASN A 36 5.93 -5.27 2.35
CA ASN A 36 5.77 -6.72 2.40
C ASN A 36 4.70 -7.13 3.40
N PHE A 37 3.86 -8.07 3.00
CA PHE A 37 2.93 -8.77 3.88
C PHE A 37 3.41 -10.20 4.03
N GLU A 38 3.30 -10.74 5.24
CA GLU A 38 3.79 -12.09 5.53
C GLU A 38 2.87 -13.18 5.02
N SER A 39 1.59 -12.86 4.80
CA SER A 39 0.62 -13.84 4.33
C SER A 39 -0.45 -13.18 3.47
N PRO A 40 -1.11 -13.96 2.59
CA PRO A 40 -2.26 -13.45 1.84
C PRO A 40 -3.37 -12.95 2.75
N GLY A 41 -3.63 -13.67 3.86
CA GLY A 41 -4.67 -13.27 4.81
C GLY A 41 -4.40 -11.91 5.42
N ASP A 42 -3.16 -11.64 5.78
CA ASP A 42 -2.76 -10.34 6.31
C ASP A 42 -3.00 -9.24 5.27
N PHE A 43 -2.60 -9.49 4.03
CA PHE A 43 -2.82 -8.54 2.94
C PHE A 43 -4.32 -8.25 2.75
N PHE A 44 -5.13 -9.29 2.57
CA PHE A 44 -6.54 -9.10 2.26
C PHE A 44 -7.33 -8.50 3.43
N SER A 45 -6.94 -8.80 4.66
CA SER A 45 -7.62 -8.23 5.82
C SER A 45 -7.31 -6.75 6.00
N ARG A 46 -6.10 -6.33 5.68
CA ARG A 46 -5.67 -4.94 5.84
C ARG A 46 -6.04 -4.07 4.65
N LEU A 47 -5.93 -4.61 3.43
CA LEU A 47 -6.23 -3.89 2.21
C LEU A 47 -7.53 -4.41 1.61
N SER A 48 -8.63 -4.15 2.31
CA SER A 48 -9.97 -4.52 1.88
C SER A 48 -10.37 -3.74 0.61
N GLU A 49 -11.44 -4.20 -0.04
CA GLU A 49 -11.96 -3.52 -1.22
C GLU A 49 -12.29 -2.05 -0.94
N LYS A 50 -12.86 -1.76 0.21
CA LYS A 50 -13.20 -0.38 0.59
C LYS A 50 -11.96 0.49 0.76
N ARG A 51 -10.91 -0.05 1.36
CA ARG A 51 -9.65 0.67 1.51
C ARG A 51 -8.94 0.83 0.17
N TRP A 52 -9.04 -0.18 -0.69
CA TRP A 52 -8.53 -0.12 -2.04
C TRP A 52 -9.18 1.02 -2.83
N ALA A 53 -10.50 1.17 -2.70
CA ALA A 53 -11.23 2.25 -3.36
C ALA A 53 -10.77 3.63 -2.89
N LEU A 54 -10.41 3.75 -1.60
CA LEU A 54 -9.85 5.01 -1.08
C LEU A 54 -8.51 5.33 -1.73
N LEU A 55 -7.64 4.33 -1.89
CA LEU A 55 -6.35 4.53 -2.56
C LEU A 55 -6.55 5.01 -3.99
N ARG A 56 -7.47 4.37 -4.72
CA ARG A 56 -7.76 4.75 -6.10
C ARG A 56 -8.26 6.19 -6.19
N ALA A 57 -9.11 6.58 -5.27
CA ALA A 57 -9.65 7.95 -5.25
C ALA A 57 -8.56 8.98 -4.93
N LEU A 58 -7.55 8.58 -4.16
CA LEU A 58 -6.47 9.47 -3.76
C LEU A 58 -5.34 9.56 -4.79
N GLN A 59 -5.13 8.51 -5.58
CA GLN A 59 -4.04 8.53 -6.56
C GLN A 59 -4.21 9.66 -7.56
N GLY A 60 -3.16 10.49 -7.66
CA GLY A 60 -3.17 11.60 -8.59
C GLY A 60 -4.06 12.79 -8.21
N ALA A 61 -4.74 12.71 -7.06
CA ALA A 61 -5.68 13.75 -6.65
C ALA A 61 -5.04 14.87 -5.81
N GLY A 62 -3.77 14.70 -5.42
CA GLY A 62 -3.15 15.60 -4.46
C GLY A 62 -3.70 15.39 -3.06
N GLU A 63 -3.52 16.36 -2.21
CA GLU A 63 -4.01 16.27 -0.85
C GLU A 63 -5.53 16.52 -0.81
N LEU A 64 -6.27 15.60 -0.17
CA LEU A 64 -7.71 15.74 0.03
C LEU A 64 -8.03 15.72 1.52
N ALA A 65 -8.94 16.59 1.94
CA ALA A 65 -9.51 16.46 3.28
C ALA A 65 -10.28 15.13 3.37
N VAL A 66 -10.26 14.49 4.54
CA VAL A 66 -10.96 13.22 4.74
C VAL A 66 -12.45 13.37 4.40
N ARG A 67 -13.04 14.50 4.73
CA ARG A 67 -14.45 14.78 4.42
C ARG A 67 -14.72 14.80 2.92
N GLU A 68 -13.81 15.40 2.14
CA GLU A 68 -13.95 15.42 0.68
C GLU A 68 -13.75 14.01 0.11
N LEU A 69 -12.79 13.26 0.63
CA LEU A 69 -12.58 11.88 0.24
C LEU A 69 -13.83 11.04 0.49
N ALA A 70 -14.43 11.19 1.68
CA ALA A 70 -15.66 10.46 2.03
C ALA A 70 -16.78 10.79 1.06
N ARG A 71 -16.91 12.06 0.68
CA ARG A 71 -17.92 12.49 -0.30
C ARG A 71 -17.70 11.81 -1.65
N ARG A 72 -16.45 11.76 -2.11
CA ARG A 72 -16.12 11.17 -3.43
C ARG A 72 -16.41 9.67 -3.49
N VAL A 73 -16.19 8.94 -2.39
CA VAL A 73 -16.45 7.50 -2.36
C VAL A 73 -17.85 7.17 -1.84
N GLY A 74 -18.64 8.18 -1.43
CA GLY A 74 -20.03 7.97 -0.97
C GLY A 74 -20.12 7.22 0.33
N ARG A 75 -19.21 7.48 1.28
CA ARG A 75 -19.16 6.77 2.56
C ARG A 75 -19.17 7.73 3.75
N ASP A 76 -19.51 7.19 4.91
CA ASP A 76 -19.50 7.92 6.16
C ASP A 76 -18.10 8.41 6.51
N VAL A 77 -17.98 9.67 6.93
CA VAL A 77 -16.70 10.32 7.23
C VAL A 77 -15.94 9.59 8.33
N LYS A 78 -16.63 9.15 9.37
CA LYS A 78 -16.00 8.46 10.50
C LYS A 78 -15.32 7.15 10.04
N ARG A 79 -16.02 6.37 9.22
CA ARG A 79 -15.49 5.11 8.72
C ARG A 79 -14.33 5.34 7.75
N VAL A 80 -14.42 6.36 6.91
CA VAL A 80 -13.32 6.72 6.01
C VAL A 80 -12.11 7.17 6.83
N HIS A 81 -12.33 7.94 7.89
CA HIS A 81 -11.24 8.37 8.76
C HIS A 81 -10.52 7.18 9.39
N GLU A 82 -11.27 6.17 9.85
CA GLU A 82 -10.70 4.95 10.41
C GLU A 82 -9.86 4.20 9.37
N ASP A 83 -10.39 4.04 8.16
CA ASP A 83 -9.69 3.35 7.07
C ASP A 83 -8.43 4.10 6.64
N VAL A 84 -8.50 5.42 6.59
CA VAL A 84 -7.32 6.26 6.30
C VAL A 84 -6.23 6.04 7.36
N GLY A 85 -6.63 5.90 8.63
CA GLY A 85 -5.69 5.59 9.70
C GLY A 85 -4.93 4.29 9.45
N VAL A 86 -5.63 3.24 9.03
CA VAL A 86 -5.00 1.96 8.71
C VAL A 86 -4.06 2.10 7.51
N LEU A 87 -4.51 2.79 6.47
CA LEU A 87 -3.68 3.00 5.28
C LEU A 87 -2.41 3.81 5.61
N ALA A 88 -2.53 4.78 6.51
CA ALA A 88 -1.37 5.57 6.94
C ALA A 88 -0.38 4.72 7.74
N GLU A 89 -0.88 3.85 8.62
CA GLU A 89 -0.03 2.93 9.36
C GLU A 89 0.72 1.97 8.44
N LEU A 90 0.09 1.55 7.35
CA LEU A 90 0.72 0.69 6.36
C LEU A 90 1.74 1.44 5.48
N GLY A 91 1.70 2.77 5.50
CA GLY A 91 2.57 3.58 4.65
C GLY A 91 2.03 3.79 3.24
N LEU A 92 0.76 3.46 3.00
CA LEU A 92 0.14 3.61 1.68
C LEU A 92 -0.34 5.03 1.41
N VAL A 93 -0.62 5.77 2.47
CA VAL A 93 -0.98 7.19 2.38
C VAL A 93 -0.19 7.97 3.42
N GLU A 94 -0.09 9.27 3.21
CA GLU A 94 0.61 10.18 4.13
C GLU A 94 -0.33 11.31 4.52
N ARG A 95 -0.11 11.87 5.71
CA ARG A 95 -0.80 13.08 6.13
C ARG A 95 -0.18 14.25 5.42
N GLY A 96 -1.01 15.11 4.86
CA GLY A 96 -0.55 16.31 4.19
C GLY A 96 -0.36 17.49 5.13
N GLU A 97 0.28 18.53 4.66
CA GLU A 97 0.56 19.74 5.45
C GLU A 97 -0.70 20.47 5.88
N SER A 98 -1.77 20.35 5.09
CA SER A 98 -3.05 21.01 5.40
C SER A 98 -3.98 20.14 6.25
N GLY A 99 -3.48 19.04 6.80
CA GLY A 99 -4.27 18.14 7.62
C GLY A 99 -5.11 17.14 6.84
N GLY A 100 -4.98 17.11 5.53
CA GLY A 100 -5.64 16.14 4.69
C GLY A 100 -4.80 14.88 4.50
N VAL A 101 -5.08 14.13 3.46
CA VAL A 101 -4.40 12.88 3.17
C VAL A 101 -4.02 12.85 1.70
N VAL A 102 -2.88 12.22 1.41
CA VAL A 102 -2.37 12.10 0.05
C VAL A 102 -1.83 10.68 -0.15
N CYS A 103 -2.06 10.13 -1.33
CA CYS A 103 -1.37 8.91 -1.76
C CYS A 103 -0.17 9.34 -2.60
N PRO A 104 1.06 9.15 -2.09
CA PRO A 104 2.24 9.63 -2.79
C PRO A 104 2.64 8.78 -3.98
N PHE A 105 2.01 7.60 -4.13
CA PHE A 105 2.41 6.63 -5.15
C PHE A 105 1.59 6.81 -6.41
N THR A 106 2.25 7.06 -7.54
CA THR A 106 1.59 7.14 -8.83
C THR A 106 1.25 5.75 -9.35
N GLU A 107 1.96 4.73 -8.90
CA GLU A 107 1.73 3.35 -9.27
C GLU A 107 1.93 2.44 -8.07
N VAL A 108 1.01 1.50 -7.90
CA VAL A 108 1.14 0.44 -6.89
C VAL A 108 1.11 -0.88 -7.65
N HIS A 109 2.22 -1.59 -7.60
CA HIS A 109 2.36 -2.90 -8.22
C HIS A 109 2.24 -3.97 -7.15
N ILE A 110 1.39 -4.97 -7.39
CA ILE A 110 1.19 -6.08 -6.46
C ILE A 110 1.85 -7.31 -7.04
N ASP A 111 2.90 -7.77 -6.38
CA ASP A 111 3.68 -8.92 -6.83
C ASP A 111 3.33 -10.10 -5.94
N MET A 112 2.33 -10.86 -6.36
CA MET A 112 1.85 -12.03 -5.65
C MET A 112 1.85 -13.23 -6.56
N HIS A 113 2.28 -14.35 -6.02
CA HIS A 113 2.27 -15.62 -6.73
C HIS A 113 1.52 -16.64 -5.91
N LEU A 114 0.63 -17.36 -6.57
CA LEU A 114 0.01 -18.54 -6.00
C LEU A 114 0.58 -19.75 -6.74
N ARG A 115 1.45 -20.46 -6.07
CA ARG A 115 2.14 -21.60 -6.67
C ARG A 115 1.68 -22.89 -6.01
N ALA A 116 1.66 -23.96 -6.79
CA ALA A 116 1.42 -25.27 -6.22
C ALA A 116 2.52 -25.55 -5.19
N ALA A 117 2.12 -26.11 -4.05
CA ALA A 117 3.09 -26.52 -3.04
C ALA A 117 3.99 -27.62 -3.64
N PRO A 118 5.29 -27.67 -3.25
CA PRO A 118 6.13 -28.78 -3.67
C PRO A 118 5.49 -30.11 -3.30
N ALA A 119 5.54 -31.09 -4.21
CA ALA A 119 5.03 -32.39 -3.90
C ALA A 119 5.81 -32.94 -2.70
N LEU A 120 5.08 -33.24 -1.62
CA LEU A 120 5.69 -33.91 -0.48
C LEU A 120 6.09 -35.30 -0.94
N ALA A 121 7.35 -35.68 -0.70
CA ALA A 121 7.75 -37.06 -0.91
C ALA A 121 6.89 -37.94 -0.04
N ALA A 122 6.05 -38.72 -0.68
CA ALA A 122 5.14 -39.61 0.03
C ALA A 122 5.93 -40.74 0.68
#